data_4e83ad92cca0e5ff3771f3891fcb8313
#
_entry.id   4e83ad92cca0e5ff3771f3891fcb8313
#
_cell.length_a   1.000
_cell.length_b   1.000
_cell.length_c   1.000
_cell.angle_alpha   90.00
_cell.angle_beta   90.00
_cell.angle_gamma   90.00
#
_symmetry.space_group_name_H-M   'P 1'
#
loop_
_entity.id
_entity.type
_entity.pdbx_description
1 polymer ?
#
loop_
_entity_poly.entity_id
_entity_poly.type
_entity_poly.pdbx_seq_one_letter_code
_entity_poly.pdbx_strand_id
1 'polypeptide(L)'
;RVLFRSQREKGRGAKTNWKNSMEDIFYATVGDTYTFNLDAVKQRKKVLAPYRENGQPKDWQESKDGKFRLTCPSNFWDDIAVPYWSMPENTAHPTQKPEKLIAKLILASSNANDLVLDPFAGSGTTGVVAKKLGRQYINIEQNPLYCAWGEKRLKDANKNKTIQGYEKGVF
;
A
#
# COMPACT_ATOMS: atom_id res chain seq x y z
N ARG A 1 -17.92 8.79 -1.56
CA ARG A 1 -17.48 7.38 -1.46
C ARG A 1 -16.64 7.05 -2.68
N VAL A 2 -15.44 6.59 -2.46
CA VAL A 2 -14.58 6.09 -3.54
C VAL A 2 -14.39 4.60 -3.30
N LEU A 3 -14.62 3.79 -4.32
CA LEU A 3 -14.36 2.35 -4.31
C LEU A 3 -12.99 2.12 -4.94
N PHE A 4 -12.08 1.52 -4.19
CA PHE A 4 -10.82 1.03 -4.71
C PHE A 4 -10.89 -0.48 -4.89
N ARG A 5 -10.23 -0.99 -5.92
CA ARG A 5 -10.06 -2.42 -6.15
C ARG A 5 -8.58 -2.76 -6.14
N SER A 6 -8.22 -3.73 -5.36
CA SER A 6 -6.87 -4.29 -5.30
C SER A 6 -6.86 -5.68 -5.88
N GLN A 7 -5.84 -6.01 -6.65
CA GLN A 7 -5.64 -7.36 -7.15
C GLN A 7 -5.25 -8.30 -6.00
N ARG A 8 -5.87 -9.48 -5.98
CA ARG A 8 -5.53 -10.56 -5.06
C ARG A 8 -5.02 -11.76 -5.84
N GLU A 9 -3.73 -11.99 -5.81
CA GLU A 9 -3.12 -13.06 -6.62
C GLU A 9 -3.24 -14.47 -6.04
N LYS A 10 -3.60 -14.64 -4.77
CA LYS A 10 -3.65 -15.96 -4.14
C LYS A 10 -5.05 -16.55 -4.10
N GLY A 11 -5.16 -17.72 -4.62
CA GLY A 11 -6.28 -18.63 -4.53
C GLY A 11 -6.09 -19.72 -5.57
N ARG A 12 -6.32 -20.97 -5.19
CA ARG A 12 -6.45 -22.05 -6.16
C ARG A 12 -7.67 -21.72 -7.01
N GLY A 13 -7.52 -21.74 -8.32
CA GLY A 13 -8.66 -21.59 -9.23
C GLY A 13 -9.73 -22.62 -8.92
N ALA A 14 -11.00 -22.22 -8.94
CA ALA A 14 -12.07 -23.18 -8.91
C ALA A 14 -12.15 -23.90 -10.26
N LYS A 15 -12.56 -25.16 -10.24
CA LYS A 15 -12.67 -25.96 -11.48
C LYS A 15 -13.86 -25.53 -12.35
N THR A 16 -14.84 -24.83 -11.76
CA THR A 16 -16.14 -24.56 -12.38
C THR A 16 -16.47 -23.07 -12.51
N ASN A 17 -15.62 -22.18 -12.01
CA ASN A 17 -15.83 -20.74 -12.09
C ASN A 17 -14.51 -19.95 -12.16
N TRP A 18 -14.60 -18.66 -12.44
CA TRP A 18 -13.45 -17.76 -12.42
C TRP A 18 -12.91 -17.58 -11.01
N LYS A 19 -11.57 -17.56 -10.89
CA LYS A 19 -10.88 -17.24 -9.64
C LYS A 19 -11.19 -15.79 -9.25
N ASN A 20 -11.65 -15.57 -8.01
CA ASN A 20 -11.72 -14.23 -7.46
C ASN A 20 -10.31 -13.68 -7.22
N SER A 21 -9.94 -12.63 -7.93
CA SER A 21 -8.63 -12.00 -7.89
C SER A 21 -8.66 -10.56 -7.40
N MET A 22 -9.81 -10.06 -6.93
CA MET A 22 -9.97 -8.67 -6.50
C MET A 22 -10.54 -8.58 -5.09
N GLU A 23 -10.15 -7.52 -4.38
CA GLU A 23 -10.78 -7.08 -3.12
C GLU A 23 -11.25 -5.64 -3.30
N ASP A 24 -12.46 -5.35 -2.86
CA ASP A 24 -13.03 -4.00 -2.86
C ASP A 24 -12.68 -3.29 -1.54
N ILE A 25 -12.30 -2.02 -1.64
CA ILE A 25 -11.97 -1.17 -0.50
C ILE A 25 -12.89 0.03 -0.50
N PHE A 26 -13.63 0.23 0.57
CA PHE A 26 -14.50 1.39 0.74
C PHE A 26 -13.74 2.53 1.42
N TYR A 27 -13.70 3.69 0.77
CA TYR A 27 -13.19 4.92 1.34
C TYR A 27 -14.36 5.83 1.74
N ALA A 28 -14.38 6.25 2.98
CA ALA A 28 -15.42 7.13 3.50
C ALA A 28 -14.78 8.27 4.32
N THR A 29 -15.39 9.44 4.29
CA THR A 29 -14.97 10.61 5.05
C THR A 29 -16.09 11.12 5.92
N VAL A 30 -15.75 11.78 7.00
CA VAL A 30 -16.69 12.52 7.85
C VAL A 30 -16.65 13.98 7.42
N GLY A 31 -17.75 14.45 6.82
CA GLY A 31 -17.84 15.81 6.27
C GLY A 31 -17.10 15.99 4.94
N ASP A 32 -16.99 17.24 4.53
CA ASP A 32 -16.44 17.64 3.24
C ASP A 32 -14.94 17.99 3.28
N THR A 33 -14.40 18.20 4.48
CA THR A 33 -12.98 18.50 4.69
C THR A 33 -12.26 17.25 5.16
N TYR A 34 -11.32 16.76 4.36
CA TYR A 34 -10.52 15.57 4.67
C TYR A 34 -9.13 15.65 4.02
N THR A 35 -8.20 14.91 4.57
CA THR A 35 -6.85 14.78 4.00
C THR A 35 -6.87 13.81 2.82
N PHE A 36 -6.36 14.28 1.67
CA PHE A 36 -6.07 13.41 0.53
C PHE A 36 -4.77 13.85 -0.18
N ASN A 37 -3.68 13.18 0.13
CA ASN A 37 -2.33 13.50 -0.35
C ASN A 37 -2.04 12.75 -1.66
N LEU A 38 -2.56 13.25 -2.78
CA LEU A 38 -2.41 12.61 -4.09
C LEU A 38 -0.94 12.41 -4.50
N ASP A 39 -0.10 13.40 -4.22
CA ASP A 39 1.32 13.37 -4.60
C ASP A 39 2.10 12.29 -3.85
N ALA A 40 1.70 11.96 -2.63
CA ALA A 40 2.34 10.94 -1.81
C ALA A 40 2.09 9.49 -2.29
N VAL A 41 1.19 9.32 -3.25
CA VAL A 41 0.83 7.99 -3.81
C VAL A 41 1.03 7.90 -5.31
N LYS A 42 1.74 8.85 -5.91
CA LYS A 42 2.11 8.77 -7.32
C LYS A 42 2.90 7.51 -7.63
N GLN A 43 2.68 6.98 -8.82
CA GLN A 43 3.33 5.79 -9.33
C GLN A 43 4.32 6.13 -10.42
N ARG A 44 5.50 5.50 -10.38
CA ARG A 44 6.47 5.57 -11.46
C ARG A 44 6.08 4.61 -12.58
N LYS A 45 5.67 5.14 -13.73
CA LYS A 45 5.30 4.35 -14.89
C LYS A 45 6.27 4.57 -16.05
N LYS A 46 6.66 3.47 -16.71
CA LYS A 46 7.47 3.52 -17.94
C LYS A 46 6.70 4.25 -19.04
N VAL A 47 7.39 5.12 -19.75
CA VAL A 47 6.83 5.84 -20.89
C VAL A 47 7.01 5.00 -22.14
N LEU A 48 5.90 4.59 -22.74
CA LEU A 48 5.89 3.82 -23.99
C LEU A 48 5.98 4.74 -25.22
N ALA A 49 5.28 5.88 -25.18
CA ALA A 49 5.28 6.90 -26.23
C ALA A 49 5.76 8.24 -25.64
N PRO A 50 7.05 8.58 -25.73
CA PRO A 50 7.60 9.83 -25.17
C PRO A 50 7.15 11.02 -26.02
N TYR A 51 6.16 11.75 -25.55
CA TYR A 51 5.71 12.98 -26.19
C TYR A 51 6.64 14.15 -25.81
N ARG A 52 6.97 14.97 -26.79
CA ARG A 52 7.77 16.18 -26.61
C ARG A 52 6.95 17.39 -27.05
N GLU A 53 7.10 18.48 -26.32
CA GLU A 53 6.54 19.79 -26.62
C GLU A 53 7.70 20.79 -26.71
N ASN A 54 7.82 21.51 -27.80
CA ASN A 54 8.94 22.41 -28.08
C ASN A 54 10.33 21.75 -27.89
N GLY A 55 10.46 20.48 -28.29
CA GLY A 55 11.72 19.73 -28.16
C GLY A 55 12.03 19.18 -26.76
N GLN A 56 11.27 19.56 -25.74
CA GLN A 56 11.46 19.13 -24.36
C GLN A 56 10.47 17.99 -23.99
N PRO A 57 10.86 17.10 -23.06
CA PRO A 57 9.91 16.13 -22.49
C PRO A 57 8.72 16.85 -21.88
N LYS A 58 7.48 16.49 -22.26
CA LYS A 58 6.29 17.16 -21.75
C LYS A 58 5.99 16.82 -20.30
N ASP A 59 6.00 15.54 -19.94
CA ASP A 59 5.57 15.05 -18.62
C ASP A 59 6.30 13.78 -18.20
N TRP A 60 7.53 13.61 -18.69
CA TRP A 60 8.35 12.46 -18.39
C TRP A 60 9.80 12.84 -18.12
N GLN A 61 10.51 11.97 -17.45
CA GLN A 61 11.91 12.13 -17.07
C GLN A 61 12.73 10.96 -17.60
N GLU A 62 14.00 11.21 -17.81
CA GLU A 62 14.98 10.19 -18.21
C GLU A 62 15.80 9.75 -17.00
N SER A 63 16.06 8.47 -16.89
CA SER A 63 16.93 7.89 -15.87
C SER A 63 17.78 6.77 -16.47
N LYS A 64 18.69 6.22 -15.68
CA LYS A 64 19.51 5.07 -16.09
C LYS A 64 18.66 3.87 -16.52
N ASP A 65 17.47 3.74 -15.94
CA ASP A 65 16.52 2.64 -16.21
C ASP A 65 15.52 2.96 -17.34
N GLY A 66 15.73 4.08 -18.05
CA GLY A 66 14.87 4.52 -19.15
C GLY A 66 13.97 5.69 -18.83
N LYS A 67 12.96 5.90 -19.68
CA LYS A 67 12.03 7.02 -19.60
C LYS A 67 10.84 6.67 -18.72
N PHE A 68 10.49 7.53 -17.77
CA PHE A 68 9.38 7.34 -16.87
C PHE A 68 8.60 8.63 -16.63
N ARG A 69 7.37 8.48 -16.17
CA ARG A 69 6.55 9.58 -15.64
C ARG A 69 5.98 9.21 -14.28
N LEU A 70 5.70 10.24 -13.48
CA LEU A 70 4.92 10.09 -12.25
C LEU A 70 3.44 10.29 -12.57
N THR A 71 2.62 9.26 -12.35
CA THR A 71 1.18 9.30 -12.62
C THR A 71 0.38 9.14 -11.34
N CYS A 72 -0.77 9.80 -11.27
CA CYS A 72 -1.73 9.54 -10.21
C CYS A 72 -2.22 8.09 -10.29
N PRO A 73 -2.35 7.37 -9.17
CA PRO A 73 -2.92 6.03 -9.17
C PRO A 73 -4.39 6.09 -9.60
N SER A 74 -4.82 5.07 -10.33
CA SER A 74 -6.24 4.83 -10.59
C SER A 74 -6.92 4.22 -9.37
N ASN A 75 -8.22 4.05 -9.43
CA ASN A 75 -8.97 3.28 -8.42
C ASN A 75 -8.87 1.76 -8.59
N PHE A 76 -8.07 1.28 -9.53
CA PHE A 76 -7.73 -0.12 -9.72
C PHE A 76 -6.22 -0.31 -9.51
N TRP A 77 -5.85 -1.13 -8.52
CA TRP A 77 -4.45 -1.37 -8.14
C TRP A 77 -4.06 -2.81 -8.49
N ASP A 78 -3.37 -2.96 -9.58
CA ASP A 78 -2.84 -4.22 -10.11
C ASP A 78 -1.39 -4.50 -9.66
N ASP A 79 -0.80 -3.57 -8.91
CA ASP A 79 0.57 -3.62 -8.44
C ASP A 79 0.74 -4.12 -6.99
N ILE A 80 -0.34 -4.68 -6.41
CA ILE A 80 -0.35 -5.18 -5.04
C ILE A 80 -0.26 -6.71 -5.03
N ALA A 81 0.86 -7.24 -4.55
CA ALA A 81 1.02 -8.66 -4.32
C ALA A 81 0.61 -9.05 -2.89
N VAL A 82 -0.04 -10.20 -2.74
CA VAL A 82 -0.30 -10.77 -1.41
C VAL A 82 1.02 -11.27 -0.83
N PRO A 83 1.33 -11.03 0.45
CA PRO A 83 2.55 -11.52 1.06
C PRO A 83 2.67 -13.05 0.94
N TYR A 84 3.77 -13.53 0.39
CA TYR A 84 4.07 -14.95 0.32
C TYR A 84 5.27 -15.28 1.22
N TRP A 85 5.46 -16.58 1.46
CA TRP A 85 6.39 -17.10 2.47
C TRP A 85 7.82 -16.56 2.42
N SER A 86 8.31 -16.14 1.24
CA SER A 86 9.66 -15.58 1.08
C SER A 86 9.75 -14.07 1.36
N MET A 87 8.63 -13.38 1.56
CA MET A 87 8.66 -11.94 1.86
C MET A 87 8.95 -11.68 3.33
N PRO A 88 9.84 -10.72 3.65
CA PRO A 88 10.19 -10.40 5.05
C PRO A 88 9.00 -9.98 5.91
N GLU A 89 7.98 -9.39 5.29
CA GLU A 89 6.75 -8.97 5.99
C GLU A 89 5.79 -10.12 6.32
N ASN A 90 6.00 -11.31 5.75
CA ASN A 90 5.05 -12.41 5.86
C ASN A 90 5.01 -13.02 7.27
N THR A 91 3.79 -13.35 7.71
CA THR A 91 3.53 -14.19 8.89
C THR A 91 2.63 -15.35 8.52
N ALA A 92 2.38 -16.26 9.45
CA ALA A 92 1.41 -17.35 9.24
C ALA A 92 -0.06 -16.88 9.32
N HIS A 93 -0.33 -15.58 9.45
CA HIS A 93 -1.69 -15.05 9.46
C HIS A 93 -2.39 -15.29 8.13
N PRO A 94 -3.56 -15.95 8.08
CA PRO A 94 -4.16 -16.43 6.83
C PRO A 94 -4.62 -15.33 5.87
N THR A 95 -4.93 -14.16 6.40
CA THR A 95 -5.46 -13.01 5.64
C THR A 95 -4.64 -11.74 5.82
N GLN A 96 -3.35 -11.88 6.07
CA GLN A 96 -2.46 -10.72 6.21
C GLN A 96 -2.54 -9.81 5.00
N LYS A 97 -2.72 -8.52 5.23
CA LYS A 97 -2.66 -7.51 4.18
C LYS A 97 -1.21 -7.11 3.89
N PRO A 98 -0.85 -6.87 2.61
CA PRO A 98 0.50 -6.42 2.26
C PRO A 98 0.77 -5.00 2.75
N GLU A 99 2.01 -4.75 3.16
CA GLU A 99 2.44 -3.43 3.62
C GLU A 99 2.26 -2.36 2.54
N LYS A 100 2.50 -2.69 1.28
CA LYS A 100 2.31 -1.77 0.14
C LYS A 100 0.88 -1.25 0.04
N LEU A 101 -0.12 -2.11 0.23
CA LEU A 101 -1.53 -1.74 0.21
C LEU A 101 -1.83 -0.71 1.32
N ILE A 102 -1.44 -1.05 2.54
CA ILE A 102 -1.69 -0.19 3.70
C ILE A 102 -0.91 1.12 3.59
N ALA A 103 0.30 1.10 3.03
CA ALA A 103 1.10 2.31 2.81
C ALA A 103 0.41 3.29 1.85
N LYS A 104 -0.16 2.82 0.75
CA LYS A 104 -0.94 3.66 -0.16
C LYS A 104 -2.11 4.32 0.55
N LEU A 105 -2.86 3.57 1.37
CA LEU A 105 -3.99 4.09 2.12
C LEU A 105 -3.55 5.15 3.16
N ILE A 106 -2.55 4.83 3.98
CA ILE A 106 -2.06 5.73 5.03
C ILE A 106 -1.46 7.01 4.44
N LEU A 107 -0.63 6.90 3.40
CA LEU A 107 -0.03 8.07 2.77
C LEU A 107 -1.06 9.00 2.13
N ALA A 108 -2.06 8.43 1.46
CA ALA A 108 -3.13 9.22 0.85
C ALA A 108 -3.99 9.94 1.89
N SER A 109 -4.31 9.29 3.01
CA SER A 109 -5.35 9.75 3.94
C SER A 109 -4.84 10.31 5.27
N SER A 110 -3.53 10.48 5.45
CA SER A 110 -2.96 11.01 6.70
C SER A 110 -1.67 11.80 6.47
N ASN A 111 -1.37 12.69 7.41
CA ASN A 111 -0.11 13.41 7.50
C ASN A 111 0.83 12.76 8.51
N ALA A 112 2.10 13.17 8.54
CA ALA A 112 3.03 12.75 9.58
C ALA A 112 2.48 13.11 10.98
N ASN A 113 2.69 12.20 11.94
CA ASN A 113 2.19 12.27 13.31
C ASN A 113 0.66 12.11 13.49
N ASP A 114 -0.12 11.99 12.43
CA ASP A 114 -1.54 11.64 12.55
C ASP A 114 -1.72 10.26 13.19
N LEU A 115 -2.86 10.06 13.86
CA LEU A 115 -3.21 8.79 14.51
C LEU A 115 -3.97 7.89 13.55
N VAL A 116 -3.48 6.66 13.39
CA VAL A 116 -4.10 5.59 12.61
C VAL A 116 -4.66 4.53 13.55
N LEU A 117 -5.94 4.23 13.45
CA LEU A 117 -6.62 3.20 14.24
C LEU A 117 -6.96 2.00 13.36
N ASP A 118 -6.60 0.80 13.83
CA ASP A 118 -7.05 -0.47 13.27
C ASP A 118 -7.70 -1.33 14.37
N PRO A 119 -9.04 -1.43 14.39
CA PRO A 119 -9.76 -2.20 15.40
C PRO A 119 -9.74 -3.72 15.15
N PHE A 120 -9.15 -4.19 14.02
CA PHE A 120 -9.06 -5.61 13.66
C PHE A 120 -7.67 -5.92 13.10
N ALA A 121 -6.64 -5.62 13.90
CA ALA A 121 -5.27 -5.48 13.43
C ALA A 121 -4.63 -6.78 12.90
N GLY A 122 -5.13 -7.96 13.28
CA GLY A 122 -4.55 -9.24 12.88
C GLY A 122 -3.06 -9.31 13.20
N SER A 123 -2.22 -9.52 12.19
CA SER A 123 -0.75 -9.50 12.35
C SER A 123 -0.14 -8.09 12.44
N GLY A 124 -0.95 -7.04 12.63
CA GLY A 124 -0.53 -5.69 12.92
C GLY A 124 0.02 -4.89 11.74
N THR A 125 -0.33 -5.24 10.50
CA THR A 125 0.23 -4.58 9.30
C THR A 125 -0.01 -3.07 9.32
N THR A 126 -1.19 -2.62 9.73
CA THR A 126 -1.54 -1.19 9.79
C THR A 126 -0.61 -0.42 10.73
N GLY A 127 -0.41 -0.90 11.96
CA GLY A 127 0.49 -0.26 12.93
C GLY A 127 1.96 -0.30 12.49
N VAL A 128 2.40 -1.41 11.87
CA VAL A 128 3.76 -1.54 11.32
C VAL A 128 4.01 -0.48 10.25
N VAL A 129 3.08 -0.32 9.32
CA VAL A 129 3.21 0.66 8.22
C VAL A 129 3.08 2.09 8.75
N ALA A 130 2.12 2.36 9.64
CA ALA A 130 1.99 3.66 10.28
C ALA A 130 3.32 4.08 10.95
N LYS A 131 3.92 3.17 11.71
CA LYS A 131 5.23 3.39 12.35
C LYS A 131 6.36 3.63 11.35
N LYS A 132 6.46 2.83 10.28
CA LYS A 132 7.46 3.01 9.23
C LYS A 132 7.34 4.37 8.53
N LEU A 133 6.11 4.88 8.40
CA LEU A 133 5.78 6.16 7.76
C LEU A 133 5.72 7.35 8.71
N GLY A 134 6.04 7.20 10.00
CA GLY A 134 6.06 8.27 10.98
C GLY A 134 4.67 8.75 11.43
N ARG A 135 3.69 7.85 11.46
CA ARG A 135 2.37 8.07 12.05
C ARG A 135 2.28 7.41 13.41
N GLN A 136 1.39 7.92 14.26
CA GLN A 136 0.97 7.23 15.48
C GLN A 136 -0.02 6.12 15.11
N TYR A 137 -0.17 5.11 15.96
CA TYR A 137 -1.09 4.01 15.68
C TYR A 137 -1.69 3.42 16.96
N ILE A 138 -2.92 2.93 16.83
CA ILE A 138 -3.61 2.07 17.79
C ILE A 138 -4.07 0.82 17.03
N ASN A 139 -3.57 -0.34 17.44
CA ASN A 139 -4.00 -1.64 16.94
C ASN A 139 -4.80 -2.36 18.02
N ILE A 140 -5.96 -2.91 17.66
CA ILE A 140 -6.76 -3.75 18.55
C ILE A 140 -6.85 -5.15 17.91
N GLU A 141 -6.47 -6.18 18.66
CA GLU A 141 -6.52 -7.57 18.25
C GLU A 141 -6.85 -8.45 19.47
N GLN A 142 -7.78 -9.37 19.31
CA GLN A 142 -8.20 -10.24 20.40
C GLN A 142 -7.39 -11.54 20.50
N ASN A 143 -6.76 -11.97 19.40
CA ASN A 143 -6.00 -13.22 19.38
C ASN A 143 -4.57 -12.98 19.89
N PRO A 144 -4.15 -13.59 21.02
CA PRO A 144 -2.82 -13.38 21.61
C PRO A 144 -1.67 -13.74 20.66
N LEU A 145 -1.84 -14.77 19.83
CA LEU A 145 -0.83 -15.17 18.86
C LEU A 145 -0.62 -14.10 17.78
N TYR A 146 -1.71 -13.50 17.30
CA TYR A 146 -1.65 -12.42 16.32
C TYR A 146 -1.05 -11.15 16.92
N CYS A 147 -1.39 -10.84 18.19
CA CYS A 147 -0.74 -9.77 18.94
C CYS A 147 0.77 -9.98 18.99
N ALA A 148 1.24 -11.18 19.34
CA ALA A 148 2.67 -11.49 19.41
C ALA A 148 3.39 -11.31 18.06
N TRP A 149 2.75 -11.68 16.95
CA TRP A 149 3.30 -11.41 15.62
C TRP A 149 3.33 -9.91 15.31
N GLY A 150 2.28 -9.18 15.64
CA GLY A 150 2.24 -7.73 15.50
C GLY A 150 3.34 -7.02 16.29
N GLU A 151 3.53 -7.39 17.56
CA GLU A 151 4.60 -6.84 18.40
C GLU A 151 6.00 -7.10 17.83
N LYS A 152 6.25 -8.33 17.36
CA LYS A 152 7.52 -8.67 16.71
C LYS A 152 7.76 -7.78 15.49
N ARG A 153 6.80 -7.68 14.60
CA ARG A 153 6.88 -6.84 13.39
C ARG A 153 7.08 -5.37 13.73
N LEU A 154 6.41 -4.86 14.78
CA LEU A 154 6.60 -3.50 15.28
C LEU A 154 8.01 -3.26 15.83
N LYS A 155 8.63 -4.24 16.49
CA LYS A 155 10.03 -4.17 16.92
C LYS A 155 10.96 -4.14 15.70
N ASP A 156 10.72 -4.98 14.71
CA ASP A 156 11.53 -5.05 13.48
C ASP A 156 11.39 -3.75 12.65
N ALA A 157 10.24 -3.07 12.66
CA ALA A 157 10.03 -1.79 12.00
C ALA A 157 10.87 -0.63 12.56
N ASN A 158 11.46 -0.77 13.76
CA ASN A 158 12.44 0.20 14.27
C ASN A 158 13.77 0.11 13.52
N LYS A 159 14.13 -1.08 13.05
CA LYS A 159 15.40 -1.36 12.38
C LYS A 159 15.29 -1.24 10.88
N ASN A 160 14.14 -1.63 10.33
CA ASN A 160 13.90 -1.63 8.89
C ASN A 160 12.61 -0.90 8.56
N LYS A 161 12.74 0.27 7.94
CA LYS A 161 11.62 1.11 7.50
C LYS A 161 11.26 0.91 6.03
N THR A 162 11.89 -0.02 5.32
CA THR A 162 11.58 -0.27 3.92
C THR A 162 10.17 -0.84 3.76
N ILE A 163 9.48 -0.39 2.72
CA ILE A 163 8.20 -0.93 2.27
C ILE A 163 8.37 -1.34 0.82
N GLN A 164 8.03 -2.58 0.49
CA GLN A 164 8.22 -3.10 -0.85
C GLN A 164 7.50 -2.23 -1.89
N GLY A 165 8.24 -1.85 -2.94
CA GLY A 165 7.72 -1.04 -4.04
C GLY A 165 7.38 0.40 -3.65
N TYR A 166 7.92 0.91 -2.53
CA TYR A 166 7.86 2.31 -2.15
C TYR A 166 9.27 2.83 -1.90
N GLU A 167 9.76 3.67 -2.79
CA GLU A 167 11.12 4.21 -2.74
C GLU A 167 11.10 5.71 -3.00
N LYS A 168 11.86 6.47 -2.22
CA LYS A 168 12.02 7.94 -2.40
C LYS A 168 10.70 8.69 -2.52
N GLY A 169 9.66 8.25 -1.82
CA GLY A 169 8.35 8.93 -1.81
C GLY A 169 7.40 8.54 -2.96
N VAL A 170 7.72 7.52 -3.75
CA VAL A 170 6.88 7.07 -4.88
C VAL A 170 6.71 5.53 -4.90
N PHE A 171 5.61 5.07 -5.52
CA PHE A 171 5.31 3.65 -5.76
C PHE A 171 5.68 3.21 -7.17
#